data_443d19fa79c234f1feb42d359261864b
#
_entry.id   443d19fa79c234f1feb42d359261864b
#
_cell.length_a   1.000
_cell.length_b   1.000
_cell.length_c   1.000
_cell.angle_alpha   90.00
_cell.angle_beta   90.00
_cell.angle_gamma   90.00
#
_symmetry.space_group_name_H-M   'P 1'
#
loop_
_entity.id
_entity.type
_entity.pdbx_description
1 polymer ?
#
loop_
_entity_poly.entity_id
_entity_poly.type
_entity_poly.pdbx_seq_one_letter_code
_entity_poly.pdbx_strand_id
1 'polypeptide(L)'
;PYMSSTEREGLWNPLSSLFTMMTPYALEAKQTQTAFTKNCYDALVMSKSFLLESERSMYDVIKRMGTPEDMHNYTTLASMKNQVKAWEKDYNANADSILSVSRKISRLENLLANRCKGYSDGTDFMDVDYDAVKHALGQNEVLIDFTDYISQTQGRKYAAYIINKVQDYPLLKALFAERQIDSLGIVRPDMYY
;
A
#
# COMPACT_ATOMS: atom_id res chain seq x y z
N PRO A 1 11.56 4.44 -6.84
CA PRO A 1 11.54 5.74 -7.51
C PRO A 1 10.52 6.64 -6.81
N TYR A 2 10.94 7.87 -6.46
CA TYR A 2 10.05 8.86 -5.88
C TYR A 2 9.06 9.34 -6.92
N MET A 3 7.78 9.18 -6.62
CA MET A 3 6.69 9.52 -7.52
C MET A 3 5.69 10.42 -6.80
N SER A 4 5.09 11.35 -7.53
CA SER A 4 3.91 12.05 -7.03
C SER A 4 2.72 11.10 -6.90
N SER A 5 1.69 11.47 -6.13
CA SER A 5 0.46 10.67 -6.01
C SER A 5 -0.14 10.35 -7.38
N THR A 6 -0.18 11.34 -8.28
CA THR A 6 -0.74 11.17 -9.64
C THR A 6 0.07 10.20 -10.49
N GLU A 7 1.41 10.28 -10.45
CA GLU A 7 2.28 9.33 -11.16
C GLU A 7 2.11 7.92 -10.63
N ARG A 8 1.99 7.78 -9.30
CA ARG A 8 1.79 6.51 -8.61
C ARG A 8 0.46 5.88 -8.95
N GLU A 9 -0.63 6.65 -8.89
CA GLU A 9 -1.97 6.19 -9.29
C GLU A 9 -2.00 5.78 -10.76
N GLY A 10 -1.38 6.58 -11.63
CA GLY A 10 -1.27 6.27 -13.06
C GLY A 10 -0.55 4.96 -13.36
N LEU A 11 0.47 4.62 -12.57
CA LEU A 11 1.17 3.35 -12.67
C LEU A 11 0.42 2.21 -11.96
N TRP A 12 -0.17 2.48 -10.80
CA TRP A 12 -0.83 1.48 -9.97
C TRP A 12 -2.17 0.99 -10.55
N ASN A 13 -3.02 1.90 -11.03
CA ASN A 13 -4.36 1.55 -11.49
C ASN A 13 -4.40 0.45 -12.54
N PRO A 14 -3.56 0.46 -13.61
CA PRO A 14 -3.52 -0.64 -14.57
C PRO A 14 -2.93 -1.95 -14.01
N LEU A 15 -2.06 -1.88 -13.00
CA LEU A 15 -1.39 -3.05 -12.43
C LEU A 15 -2.17 -3.68 -11.27
N SER A 16 -2.97 -2.90 -10.54
CA SER A 16 -3.68 -3.34 -9.33
C SER A 16 -4.56 -4.57 -9.57
N SER A 17 -5.21 -4.65 -10.73
CA SER A 17 -6.05 -5.79 -11.10
C SER A 17 -5.26 -7.10 -11.18
N LEU A 18 -4.02 -7.07 -11.66
CA LEU A 18 -3.16 -8.25 -11.74
C LEU A 18 -2.82 -8.76 -10.33
N PHE A 19 -2.43 -7.86 -9.43
CA PHE A 19 -2.09 -8.23 -8.06
C PHE A 19 -3.29 -8.76 -7.28
N THR A 20 -4.47 -8.17 -7.47
CA THR A 20 -5.71 -8.62 -6.80
C THR A 20 -6.22 -9.97 -7.31
N MET A 21 -5.87 -10.38 -8.54
CA MET A 21 -6.26 -11.67 -9.11
C MET A 21 -5.38 -12.84 -8.68
N MET A 22 -4.14 -12.61 -8.25
CA MET A 22 -3.19 -13.68 -7.93
C MET A 22 -3.63 -14.52 -6.73
N THR A 23 -4.07 -13.88 -5.65
CA THR A 23 -4.53 -14.57 -4.43
C THR A 23 -5.75 -15.48 -4.66
N PRO A 24 -6.87 -15.00 -5.27
CA PRO A 24 -8.01 -15.87 -5.57
C PRO A 24 -7.64 -17.01 -6.51
N TYR A 25 -6.81 -16.78 -7.52
CA TYR A 25 -6.36 -17.82 -8.43
C TYR A 25 -5.57 -18.92 -7.69
N ALA A 26 -4.66 -18.56 -6.79
CA ALA A 26 -3.92 -19.52 -5.98
C ALA A 26 -4.85 -20.39 -5.11
N LEU A 27 -5.88 -19.78 -4.54
CA LEU A 27 -6.88 -20.50 -3.73
C LEU A 27 -7.75 -21.44 -4.56
N GLU A 28 -8.23 -20.97 -5.71
CA GLU A 28 -9.06 -21.77 -6.64
C GLU A 28 -8.29 -22.95 -7.25
N ALA A 29 -7.03 -22.71 -7.62
CA ALA A 29 -6.14 -23.76 -8.13
C ALA A 29 -5.58 -24.68 -7.02
N LYS A 30 -5.96 -24.47 -5.75
CA LYS A 30 -5.44 -25.19 -4.56
C LYS A 30 -3.91 -25.14 -4.44
N GLN A 31 -3.30 -24.10 -4.99
CA GLN A 31 -1.86 -23.83 -4.90
C GLN A 31 -1.58 -23.00 -3.65
N THR A 32 -1.82 -23.58 -2.47
CA THR A 32 -1.83 -22.84 -1.20
C THR A 32 -0.52 -22.89 -0.42
N GLN A 33 0.44 -23.69 -0.84
CA GLN A 33 1.78 -23.77 -0.24
C GLN A 33 2.80 -24.28 -1.28
N THR A 34 3.05 -23.49 -2.31
CA THR A 34 3.89 -23.84 -3.46
C THR A 34 4.76 -22.65 -3.87
N ALA A 35 5.64 -22.86 -4.83
CA ALA A 35 6.39 -21.77 -5.46
C ALA A 35 5.47 -20.67 -6.05
N PHE A 36 4.28 -21.06 -6.52
CA PHE A 36 3.28 -20.10 -7.00
C PHE A 36 2.75 -19.20 -5.87
N THR A 37 2.51 -19.78 -4.67
CA THR A 37 2.10 -18.99 -3.49
C THR A 37 3.19 -18.01 -3.07
N LYS A 38 4.48 -18.39 -3.20
CA LYS A 38 5.60 -17.48 -2.98
C LYS A 38 5.52 -16.28 -3.94
N ASN A 39 5.36 -16.53 -5.24
CA ASN A 39 5.25 -15.45 -6.22
C ASN A 39 4.04 -14.53 -5.96
N CYS A 40 2.91 -15.10 -5.50
CA CYS A 40 1.75 -14.31 -5.10
C CYS A 40 2.06 -13.43 -3.89
N TYR A 41 2.81 -13.94 -2.91
CA TYR A 41 3.22 -13.18 -1.74
C TYR A 41 4.23 -12.07 -2.11
N ASP A 42 5.22 -12.38 -2.95
CA ASP A 42 6.19 -11.39 -3.44
C ASP A 42 5.48 -10.22 -4.15
N ALA A 43 4.48 -10.53 -4.99
CA ALA A 43 3.65 -9.52 -5.63
C ALA A 43 2.83 -8.70 -4.61
N LEU A 44 2.28 -9.34 -3.56
CA LEU A 44 1.56 -8.66 -2.49
C LEU A 44 2.47 -7.69 -1.73
N VAL A 45 3.65 -8.14 -1.30
CA VAL A 45 4.64 -7.32 -0.59
C VAL A 45 5.07 -6.15 -1.46
N MET A 46 5.40 -6.41 -2.72
CA MET A 46 5.76 -5.36 -3.68
C MET A 46 4.63 -4.33 -3.82
N SER A 47 3.37 -4.76 -3.92
CA SER A 47 2.23 -3.87 -4.04
C SER A 47 2.03 -2.99 -2.82
N LYS A 48 2.14 -3.56 -1.63
CA LYS A 48 2.05 -2.83 -0.34
C LYS A 48 3.22 -1.86 -0.19
N SER A 49 4.44 -2.29 -0.49
CA SER A 49 5.64 -1.45 -0.44
C SER A 49 5.54 -0.29 -1.41
N PHE A 50 5.06 -0.53 -2.63
CA PHE A 50 4.87 0.52 -3.62
C PHE A 50 3.91 1.63 -3.15
N LEU A 51 2.85 1.27 -2.45
CA LEU A 51 1.87 2.23 -1.94
C LEU A 51 2.36 2.98 -0.69
N LEU A 52 3.06 2.27 0.22
CA LEU A 52 3.47 2.81 1.52
C LEU A 52 4.80 3.58 1.46
N GLU A 53 5.78 3.04 0.74
CA GLU A 53 7.15 3.55 0.76
C GLU A 53 7.31 4.94 0.15
N SER A 54 6.50 5.30 -0.85
CA SER A 54 6.73 6.56 -1.54
C SER A 54 6.45 7.81 -0.69
N GLU A 55 5.55 7.75 0.28
CA GLU A 55 5.31 8.89 1.19
C GLU A 55 6.32 8.92 2.34
N ARG A 56 6.58 7.77 2.92
CA ARG A 56 7.54 7.65 4.03
C ARG A 56 8.97 7.92 3.59
N SER A 57 9.36 7.37 2.45
CA SER A 57 10.70 7.57 1.92
C SER A 57 10.95 9.03 1.51
N MET A 58 9.96 9.74 0.97
CA MET A 58 10.08 11.16 0.65
C MET A 58 10.38 12.00 1.90
N TYR A 59 9.65 11.77 3.01
CA TYR A 59 9.92 12.45 4.28
C TYR A 59 11.33 12.17 4.79
N ASP A 60 11.72 10.90 4.82
CA ASP A 60 13.01 10.48 5.34
C ASP A 60 14.19 11.02 4.51
N VAL A 61 14.04 11.07 3.19
CA VAL A 61 15.04 11.66 2.30
C VAL A 61 15.13 13.16 2.51
N ILE A 62 14.01 13.87 2.54
CA ILE A 62 13.97 15.31 2.78
C ILE A 62 14.57 15.64 4.16
N LYS A 63 14.25 14.83 5.18
CA LYS A 63 14.79 15.02 6.54
C LYS A 63 16.30 14.83 6.62
N ARG A 64 16.86 13.89 5.85
CA ARG A 64 18.30 13.59 5.88
C ARG A 64 19.13 14.47 4.95
N MET A 65 18.61 14.79 3.77
CA MET A 65 19.36 15.38 2.67
C MET A 65 18.73 16.64 2.09
N GLY A 66 17.47 16.93 2.43
CA GLY A 66 16.74 18.08 1.92
C GLY A 66 17.18 19.40 2.52
N THR A 67 16.84 20.48 1.84
CA THR A 67 17.02 21.84 2.34
C THR A 67 15.91 22.23 3.31
N PRO A 68 16.07 23.32 4.10
CA PRO A 68 14.97 23.87 4.92
C PRO A 68 13.72 24.21 4.07
N GLU A 69 13.92 24.62 2.81
CA GLU A 69 12.83 24.89 1.85
C GLU A 69 12.08 23.60 1.49
N ASP A 70 12.79 22.48 1.25
CA ASP A 70 12.16 21.20 0.96
C ASP A 70 11.34 20.70 2.13
N MET A 71 11.83 20.86 3.36
CA MET A 71 11.08 20.52 4.57
C MET A 71 9.84 21.43 4.75
N HIS A 72 9.95 22.71 4.48
CA HIS A 72 8.80 23.63 4.50
C HIS A 72 7.76 23.23 3.45
N ASN A 73 8.20 22.91 2.25
CA ASN A 73 7.33 22.45 1.17
C ASN A 73 6.62 21.13 1.53
N TYR A 74 7.32 20.19 2.18
CA TYR A 74 6.74 18.94 2.63
C TYR A 74 5.67 19.16 3.72
N THR A 75 5.95 20.00 4.73
CA THR A 75 4.97 20.32 5.78
C THR A 75 3.75 21.04 5.21
N THR A 76 3.95 21.92 4.23
CA THR A 76 2.88 22.60 3.51
C THR A 76 2.02 21.61 2.73
N LEU A 77 2.64 20.65 2.04
CA LEU A 77 1.97 19.57 1.32
C LEU A 77 1.08 18.75 2.28
N ALA A 78 1.63 18.30 3.41
CA ALA A 78 0.88 17.54 4.41
C ALA A 78 -0.33 18.33 4.96
N SER A 79 -0.15 19.62 5.24
CA SER A 79 -1.24 20.51 5.67
C SER A 79 -2.34 20.63 4.63
N MET A 80 -1.98 20.84 3.34
CA MET A 80 -2.96 20.93 2.25
C MET A 80 -3.73 19.62 2.06
N LYS A 81 -3.09 18.46 2.14
CA LYS A 81 -3.75 17.16 2.08
C LYS A 81 -4.78 16.99 3.20
N ASN A 82 -4.41 17.33 4.43
CA ASN A 82 -5.32 17.29 5.58
C ASN A 82 -6.51 18.24 5.40
N GLN A 83 -6.28 19.41 4.83
CA GLN A 83 -7.33 20.39 4.54
C GLN A 83 -8.32 19.85 3.51
N VAL A 84 -7.85 19.27 2.41
CA VAL A 84 -8.72 18.64 1.39
C VAL A 84 -9.54 17.52 2.02
N LYS A 85 -8.91 16.62 2.80
CA LYS A 85 -9.59 15.54 3.53
C LYS A 85 -10.70 16.06 4.46
N ALA A 86 -10.49 17.20 5.10
CA ALA A 86 -11.53 17.83 5.93
C ALA A 86 -12.70 18.38 5.09
N TRP A 87 -12.41 18.97 3.93
CA TRP A 87 -13.42 19.51 3.02
C TRP A 87 -14.23 18.46 2.27
N GLU A 88 -13.66 17.27 2.05
CA GLU A 88 -14.36 16.14 1.42
C GLU A 88 -15.59 15.67 2.22
N LYS A 89 -15.64 15.96 3.52
CA LYS A 89 -16.83 15.69 4.37
C LYS A 89 -18.07 16.47 3.91
N ASP A 90 -17.87 17.62 3.30
CA ASP A 90 -18.92 18.40 2.64
C ASP A 90 -18.43 18.83 1.24
N TYR A 91 -18.36 17.84 0.36
CA TYR A 91 -17.81 18.02 -0.98
C TYR A 91 -18.55 19.09 -1.78
N ASN A 92 -19.88 19.12 -1.72
CA ASN A 92 -20.67 20.04 -2.54
C ASN A 92 -20.41 21.51 -2.18
N ALA A 93 -20.20 21.82 -0.90
CA ALA A 93 -19.88 23.17 -0.45
C ALA A 93 -18.43 23.58 -0.76
N ASN A 94 -17.52 22.62 -0.94
CA ASN A 94 -16.08 22.87 -1.03
C ASN A 94 -15.46 22.50 -2.39
N ALA A 95 -16.24 22.10 -3.39
CA ALA A 95 -15.75 21.53 -4.65
C ALA A 95 -14.68 22.40 -5.35
N ASP A 96 -14.91 23.70 -5.49
CA ASP A 96 -13.97 24.63 -6.13
C ASP A 96 -12.68 24.79 -5.31
N SER A 97 -12.79 24.84 -3.99
CA SER A 97 -11.67 24.92 -3.07
C SER A 97 -10.83 23.65 -3.13
N ILE A 98 -11.46 22.48 -3.12
CA ILE A 98 -10.81 21.17 -3.27
C ILE A 98 -10.06 21.14 -4.59
N LEU A 99 -10.69 21.49 -5.71
CA LEU A 99 -10.05 21.49 -7.02
C LEU A 99 -8.82 22.42 -7.08
N SER A 100 -8.96 23.62 -6.52
CA SER A 100 -7.87 24.62 -6.49
C SER A 100 -6.67 24.10 -5.66
N VAL A 101 -6.94 23.57 -4.47
CA VAL A 101 -5.88 23.08 -3.57
C VAL A 101 -5.27 21.79 -4.10
N SER A 102 -6.05 20.88 -4.69
CA SER A 102 -5.53 19.66 -5.31
C SER A 102 -4.53 19.94 -6.43
N ARG A 103 -4.75 20.98 -7.23
CA ARG A 103 -3.75 21.42 -8.23
C ARG A 103 -2.44 21.89 -7.60
N LYS A 104 -2.50 22.58 -6.45
CA LYS A 104 -1.30 23.00 -5.72
C LYS A 104 -0.59 21.80 -5.10
N ILE A 105 -1.34 20.85 -4.53
CA ILE A 105 -0.82 19.58 -4.02
C ILE A 105 -0.02 18.87 -5.12
N SER A 106 -0.62 18.63 -6.30
CA SER A 106 0.06 17.95 -7.41
C SER A 106 1.37 18.64 -7.86
N ARG A 107 1.37 19.97 -7.89
CA ARG A 107 2.60 20.73 -8.24
C ARG A 107 3.68 20.55 -7.18
N LEU A 108 3.31 20.61 -5.90
CA LEU A 108 4.25 20.50 -4.79
C LEU A 108 4.80 19.06 -4.64
N GLU A 109 3.94 18.04 -4.85
CA GLU A 109 4.36 16.65 -4.93
C GLU A 109 5.37 16.40 -6.04
N ASN A 110 5.11 16.90 -7.24
CA ASN A 110 6.02 16.75 -8.37
C ASN A 110 7.37 17.44 -8.11
N LEU A 111 7.35 18.62 -7.50
CA LEU A 111 8.57 19.33 -7.10
C LEU A 111 9.39 18.51 -6.10
N LEU A 112 8.76 18.04 -5.03
CA LEU A 112 9.43 17.25 -4.00
C LEU A 112 9.90 15.88 -4.52
N ALA A 113 9.10 15.20 -5.35
CA ALA A 113 9.50 13.95 -5.97
C ALA A 113 10.76 14.13 -6.84
N ASN A 114 10.84 15.21 -7.62
CA ASN A 114 12.01 15.50 -8.43
C ASN A 114 13.24 15.84 -7.57
N ARG A 115 13.05 16.55 -6.44
CA ARG A 115 14.13 16.81 -5.47
C ARG A 115 14.64 15.49 -4.87
N CYS A 116 13.74 14.62 -4.42
CA CYS A 116 14.11 13.31 -3.85
C CYS A 116 14.85 12.42 -4.87
N LYS A 117 14.46 12.43 -6.15
CA LYS A 117 15.21 11.74 -7.23
C LYS A 117 16.66 12.24 -7.34
N GLY A 118 16.90 13.52 -7.09
CA GLY A 118 18.25 14.10 -7.09
C GLY A 118 19.08 13.74 -5.83
N TYR A 119 18.45 13.29 -4.75
CA TYR A 119 19.12 13.00 -3.49
C TYR A 119 19.45 11.53 -3.26
N SER A 120 18.86 10.60 -4.00
CA SER A 120 19.08 9.16 -3.79
C SER A 120 19.20 8.40 -5.11
N ASP A 121 20.04 7.37 -5.09
CA ASP A 121 20.22 6.41 -6.19
C ASP A 121 19.04 5.42 -6.36
N GLY A 122 18.00 5.55 -5.57
CA GLY A 122 16.62 5.11 -5.83
C GLY A 122 16.32 3.61 -5.94
N THR A 123 17.11 2.70 -5.37
CA THR A 123 16.94 1.25 -5.61
C THR A 123 16.52 0.39 -4.41
N ASP A 124 16.60 0.86 -3.17
CA ASP A 124 16.57 -0.03 -2.00
C ASP A 124 15.18 -0.58 -1.56
N PHE A 125 14.05 -0.15 -2.12
CA PHE A 125 12.74 -0.53 -1.59
C PHE A 125 12.01 -1.64 -2.38
N MET A 126 12.52 -2.02 -3.56
CA MET A 126 11.94 -3.12 -4.36
C MET A 126 12.47 -4.51 -3.98
N ASP A 127 13.42 -4.58 -3.05
CA ASP A 127 14.15 -5.82 -2.73
C ASP A 127 13.52 -6.63 -1.58
N VAL A 128 12.35 -6.22 -1.07
CA VAL A 128 11.65 -7.00 -0.03
C VAL A 128 10.78 -8.06 -0.69
N ASP A 129 11.20 -9.30 -0.60
CA ASP A 129 10.50 -10.49 -1.07
C ASP A 129 10.21 -11.47 0.09
N TYR A 130 9.62 -12.61 -0.22
CA TYR A 130 9.37 -13.69 0.74
C TYR A 130 10.64 -14.14 1.47
N ASP A 131 11.75 -14.26 0.75
CA ASP A 131 12.98 -14.76 1.34
C ASP A 131 13.57 -13.75 2.33
N ALA A 132 13.53 -12.47 2.02
CA ALA A 132 13.92 -11.39 2.92
C ALA A 132 13.05 -11.38 4.19
N VAL A 133 11.72 -11.49 4.05
CA VAL A 133 10.79 -11.58 5.18
C VAL A 133 11.08 -12.82 6.03
N LYS A 134 11.22 -13.99 5.40
CA LYS A 134 11.55 -15.25 6.09
C LYS A 134 12.87 -15.17 6.84
N HIS A 135 13.91 -14.54 6.27
CA HIS A 135 15.20 -14.36 6.92
C HIS A 135 15.13 -13.45 8.15
N ALA A 136 14.28 -12.44 8.13
CA ALA A 136 14.10 -11.51 9.24
C ALA A 136 13.39 -12.12 10.46
N LEU A 137 12.62 -13.21 10.28
CA LEU A 137 11.92 -13.89 11.37
C LEU A 137 12.88 -14.61 12.31
N GLY A 138 12.59 -14.63 13.59
CA GLY A 138 13.22 -15.49 14.57
C GLY A 138 12.77 -16.95 14.45
N GLN A 139 13.44 -17.87 15.15
CA GLN A 139 13.16 -19.32 15.07
C GLN A 139 11.74 -19.70 15.51
N ASN A 140 11.17 -18.95 16.47
CA ASN A 140 9.85 -19.21 17.03
C ASN A 140 8.82 -18.15 16.63
N GLU A 141 9.11 -17.36 15.58
CA GLU A 141 8.22 -16.33 15.09
C GLU A 141 7.43 -16.79 13.89
N VAL A 142 6.22 -16.30 13.81
CA VAL A 142 5.30 -16.51 12.69
C VAL A 142 4.77 -15.14 12.26
N LEU A 143 4.91 -14.82 10.97
CA LEU A 143 4.24 -13.69 10.37
C LEU A 143 2.89 -14.13 9.81
N ILE A 144 1.84 -13.38 10.12
CA ILE A 144 0.51 -13.53 9.50
C ILE A 144 0.19 -12.23 8.79
N ASP A 145 0.20 -12.27 7.46
CA ASP A 145 -0.07 -11.11 6.62
C ASP A 145 -1.46 -11.24 5.98
N PHE A 146 -2.37 -10.34 6.36
CA PHE A 146 -3.75 -10.34 5.87
C PHE A 146 -3.86 -9.64 4.51
N THR A 147 -4.69 -10.23 3.66
CA THR A 147 -5.07 -9.64 2.37
C THR A 147 -6.56 -9.85 2.12
N ASP A 148 -7.12 -9.05 1.23
CA ASP A 148 -8.47 -9.23 0.73
C ASP A 148 -8.48 -9.46 -0.78
N TYR A 149 -9.56 -10.04 -1.29
CA TYR A 149 -9.79 -10.25 -2.71
C TYR A 149 -11.28 -10.27 -3.03
N ILE A 150 -11.60 -10.00 -4.29
CA ILE A 150 -12.98 -10.06 -4.77
C ILE A 150 -13.27 -11.43 -5.35
N SER A 151 -14.22 -12.14 -4.75
CA SER A 151 -14.76 -13.38 -5.28
C SER A 151 -15.91 -13.09 -6.24
N GLN A 152 -15.95 -13.76 -7.37
CA GLN A 152 -17.02 -13.58 -8.37
C GLN A 152 -18.44 -13.88 -7.82
N THR A 153 -18.55 -14.75 -6.82
CA THR A 153 -19.84 -15.22 -6.30
C THR A 153 -20.18 -14.72 -4.89
N GLN A 154 -19.20 -14.29 -4.12
CA GLN A 154 -19.36 -14.01 -2.69
C GLN A 154 -18.90 -12.60 -2.26
N GLY A 155 -18.57 -11.73 -3.20
CA GLY A 155 -18.07 -10.39 -2.90
C GLY A 155 -16.67 -10.40 -2.29
N ARG A 156 -16.38 -9.44 -1.40
CA ARG A 156 -15.07 -9.33 -0.75
C ARG A 156 -14.85 -10.46 0.24
N LYS A 157 -13.69 -11.07 0.16
CA LYS A 157 -13.20 -12.12 1.06
C LYS A 157 -11.83 -11.78 1.60
N TYR A 158 -11.50 -12.38 2.72
CA TYR A 158 -10.21 -12.23 3.37
C TYR A 158 -9.42 -13.53 3.33
N ALA A 159 -8.12 -13.39 3.22
CA ALA A 159 -7.15 -14.48 3.28
C ALA A 159 -5.95 -14.05 4.11
N ALA A 160 -5.11 -15.00 4.49
CA ALA A 160 -3.86 -14.72 5.16
C ALA A 160 -2.73 -15.56 4.55
N TYR A 161 -1.57 -14.93 4.40
CA TYR A 161 -0.30 -15.62 4.19
C TYR A 161 0.36 -15.85 5.54
N ILE A 162 0.73 -17.09 5.81
CA ILE A 162 1.38 -17.51 7.06
C ILE A 162 2.80 -17.94 6.72
N ILE A 163 3.77 -17.30 7.34
CA ILE A 163 5.20 -17.47 7.07
C ILE A 163 5.94 -17.79 8.36
N ASN A 164 6.78 -18.79 8.32
CA ASN A 164 7.70 -19.12 9.40
C ASN A 164 9.06 -19.57 8.84
N LYS A 165 10.03 -19.77 9.73
CA LYS A 165 11.42 -20.12 9.37
C LYS A 165 11.53 -21.50 8.73
N VAL A 166 10.62 -22.43 9.03
CA VAL A 166 10.72 -23.85 8.66
C VAL A 166 10.14 -24.15 7.28
N GLN A 167 9.11 -23.45 6.88
CA GLN A 167 8.41 -23.69 5.62
C GLN A 167 9.19 -23.16 4.42
N ASP A 168 9.20 -23.91 3.31
CA ASP A 168 9.84 -23.50 2.07
C ASP A 168 9.02 -22.45 1.31
N TYR A 169 7.70 -22.44 1.51
CA TYR A 169 6.76 -21.53 0.86
C TYR A 169 5.75 -20.98 1.87
N PRO A 170 5.20 -19.78 1.65
CA PRO A 170 4.15 -19.24 2.51
C PRO A 170 2.88 -20.10 2.39
N LEU A 171 2.22 -20.35 3.51
CA LEU A 171 0.91 -21.00 3.52
C LEU A 171 -0.18 -19.94 3.31
N LEU A 172 -0.91 -20.04 2.21
CA LEU A 172 -2.08 -19.20 1.93
C LEU A 172 -3.33 -19.87 2.47
N LYS A 173 -4.10 -19.17 3.31
CA LYS A 173 -5.33 -19.64 3.91
C LYS A 173 -6.48 -18.70 3.62
N ALA A 174 -7.55 -19.23 3.02
CA ALA A 174 -8.82 -18.51 2.95
C ALA A 174 -9.42 -18.41 4.36
N LEU A 175 -9.95 -17.23 4.70
CA LEU A 175 -10.54 -16.96 6.00
C LEU A 175 -12.07 -16.88 5.89
N PHE A 176 -12.60 -15.68 5.75
CA PHE A 176 -14.05 -15.41 5.78
C PHE A 176 -14.45 -14.41 4.69
N ALA A 177 -15.74 -14.34 4.41
CA ALA A 177 -16.32 -13.30 3.58
C ALA A 177 -16.69 -12.06 4.42
N GLU A 178 -16.64 -10.87 3.84
CA GLU A 178 -16.98 -9.61 4.51
C GLU A 178 -18.36 -9.65 5.19
N ARG A 179 -19.35 -10.24 4.53
CA ARG A 179 -20.71 -10.43 5.08
C ARG A 179 -20.75 -11.18 6.43
N GLN A 180 -19.75 -12.03 6.73
CA GLN A 180 -19.68 -12.74 8.00
C GLN A 180 -19.26 -11.81 9.14
N ILE A 181 -18.42 -10.80 8.86
CA ILE A 181 -18.09 -9.75 9.84
C ILE A 181 -19.33 -8.87 10.07
N ASP A 182 -20.02 -8.49 9.01
CA ASP A 182 -21.21 -7.65 9.11
C ASP A 182 -22.31 -8.33 9.97
N SER A 183 -22.42 -9.67 9.87
CA SER A 183 -23.38 -10.46 10.67
C SER A 183 -23.06 -10.47 12.17
N LEU A 184 -21.84 -10.15 12.58
CA LEU A 184 -21.45 -10.08 13.99
C LEU A 184 -21.92 -8.80 14.70
N GLY A 185 -22.53 -7.85 13.97
CA GLY A 185 -23.00 -6.58 14.52
C GLY A 185 -21.86 -5.69 15.05
N ILE A 186 -20.65 -5.97 14.67
CA ILE A 186 -19.49 -5.15 15.01
C ILE A 186 -19.66 -3.85 14.24
N VAL A 187 -20.09 -2.80 14.94
CA VAL A 187 -20.06 -1.44 14.39
C VAL A 187 -18.60 -1.16 14.09
N ARG A 188 -18.25 -1.10 12.80
CA ARG A 188 -16.92 -0.64 12.40
C ARG A 188 -16.79 0.76 12.98
N PRO A 189 -15.86 1.05 13.89
CA PRO A 189 -15.52 2.42 14.16
C PRO A 189 -15.14 2.98 12.79
N ASP A 190 -15.77 4.10 12.40
CA ASP A 190 -15.42 4.80 11.17
C ASP A 190 -13.91 4.97 11.18
N MET A 191 -13.22 4.10 10.47
CA MET A 191 -11.76 4.18 10.36
C MET A 191 -11.48 5.32 9.41
N TYR A 192 -11.47 6.52 9.97
CA TYR A 192 -10.91 7.69 9.33
C TYR A 192 -9.39 7.54 9.35
N TYR A 193 -8.85 7.05 8.27
CA TYR A 193 -7.44 7.21 7.93
C TYR A 193 -7.29 8.35 6.92
#